data_7ad84dad596a7349f690a9c6f8dc86a5
#
_entry.id   7ad84dad596a7349f690a9c6f8dc86a5
#
_cell.length_a   1.000
_cell.length_b   1.000
_cell.length_c   1.000
_cell.angle_alpha   90.00
_cell.angle_beta   90.00
_cell.angle_gamma   90.00
#
_symmetry.space_group_name_H-M   'P 1'
#
loop_
_entity.id
_entity.type
_entity.pdbx_description
1 polymer ?
#
loop_
_entity_poly.entity_id
_entity_poly.type
_entity_poly.pdbx_seq_one_letter_code
_entity_poly.pdbx_strand_id
1 'polypeptide(L)'
;MAGCNNMAKGTAIGAAGGAVLGAIVGKVAGNTAVGAAVGTAVGAGTGAIIGKHMDKVKAEAEAVKNAQVESVTDANGLQAVKLTFDSGILFATGSANLNASSKSALSQCATLLKNNADCDVAVQGYTDNAGWKNSTREQSIQKNLNLSQQRAQAVTNYLQSLGVSSSQIRSTMGYGEDNPVADNSTAAGREQNRRVEVYMYASQAMIQAAEQQAN
;
A
#
# COMPACT_ATOMS: atom_id res chain seq x y z
N MET A 1 40.74 10.77 -17.28
CA MET A 1 40.10 11.85 -16.56
C MET A 1 38.65 11.47 -16.28
N ALA A 2 38.41 11.17 -15.05
CA ALA A 2 37.20 10.58 -14.57
C ALA A 2 36.23 11.69 -14.15
N GLY A 3 34.97 11.55 -14.53
CA GLY A 3 33.89 12.34 -13.99
C GLY A 3 32.94 11.43 -13.23
N CYS A 4 33.14 11.31 -11.92
CA CYS A 4 32.19 10.68 -11.03
C CYS A 4 31.00 11.60 -10.84
N ASN A 5 29.87 11.25 -11.39
CA ASN A 5 28.60 11.90 -11.08
C ASN A 5 27.98 11.27 -9.83
N ASN A 6 28.28 11.84 -8.69
CA ASN A 6 27.48 11.75 -7.49
C ASN A 6 26.23 12.63 -7.66
N MET A 7 25.23 12.15 -8.34
CA MET A 7 23.90 12.77 -8.31
C MET A 7 22.91 11.80 -7.71
N ALA A 8 22.41 12.19 -6.60
CA ALA A 8 21.16 11.90 -5.92
C ALA A 8 21.32 11.43 -4.48
N LYS A 9 21.96 12.24 -3.66
CA LYS A 9 21.59 12.35 -2.25
C LYS A 9 20.81 13.65 -2.08
N GLY A 10 19.63 13.69 -2.66
CA GLY A 10 18.62 14.72 -2.45
C GLY A 10 17.63 14.22 -1.42
N THR A 11 17.86 14.60 -0.21
CA THR A 11 16.98 14.47 0.93
C THR A 11 15.69 15.25 0.66
N ALA A 12 14.60 14.57 0.42
CA ALA A 12 13.27 15.13 0.55
C ALA A 12 12.58 14.46 1.73
N ILE A 13 12.95 14.89 2.93
CA ILE A 13 12.14 14.66 4.13
C ILE A 13 11.02 15.70 4.04
N GLY A 14 9.84 15.24 3.60
CA GLY A 14 8.66 16.11 3.53
C GLY A 14 7.61 15.76 2.48
N ALA A 15 7.90 14.83 1.57
CA ALA A 15 6.95 14.39 0.56
C ALA A 15 7.03 12.87 0.36
N ALA A 16 7.15 12.12 1.45
CA ALA A 16 7.49 10.70 1.38
C ALA A 16 6.33 9.76 1.03
N GLY A 17 5.13 10.27 0.78
CA GLY A 17 3.97 9.42 0.48
C GLY A 17 3.75 9.12 -1.02
N GLY A 18 4.07 10.06 -1.91
CA GLY A 18 3.61 9.99 -3.29
C GLY A 18 4.47 9.18 -4.26
N ALA A 19 5.80 9.17 -4.07
CA ALA A 19 6.70 8.52 -5.02
C ALA A 19 6.74 6.99 -4.93
N VAL A 20 6.17 6.43 -3.85
CA VAL A 20 6.27 5.00 -3.52
C VAL A 20 5.22 4.16 -4.25
N LEU A 21 4.02 4.69 -4.49
CA LEU A 21 2.93 3.92 -5.11
C LEU A 21 3.22 3.53 -6.56
N GLY A 22 3.69 4.43 -7.39
CA GLY A 22 3.99 4.12 -8.79
C GLY A 22 5.15 3.15 -8.96
N ALA A 23 6.19 3.26 -8.13
CA ALA A 23 7.32 2.33 -8.13
C ALA A 23 6.95 0.97 -7.52
N ILE A 24 6.07 0.96 -6.52
CA ILE A 24 5.65 -0.27 -5.83
C ILE A 24 4.58 -1.00 -6.62
N VAL A 25 3.54 -0.32 -7.07
CA VAL A 25 2.48 -0.93 -7.89
C VAL A 25 3.01 -1.34 -9.26
N GLY A 26 3.90 -0.56 -9.88
CA GLY A 26 4.53 -0.91 -11.17
C GLY A 26 5.50 -2.09 -11.09
N LYS A 27 6.29 -2.23 -10.03
CA LYS A 27 7.19 -3.39 -9.82
C LYS A 27 6.43 -4.68 -9.52
N VAL A 28 5.30 -4.56 -8.83
CA VAL A 28 4.53 -5.71 -8.33
C VAL A 28 3.70 -6.38 -9.42
N ALA A 29 3.22 -5.63 -10.39
CA ALA A 29 2.45 -6.22 -11.48
C ALA A 29 3.30 -7.07 -12.45
N GLY A 30 4.60 -7.23 -12.18
CA GLY A 30 5.52 -7.95 -13.11
C GLY A 30 5.56 -7.33 -14.51
N ASN A 31 4.88 -6.21 -14.66
CA ASN A 31 4.73 -5.49 -15.90
C ASN A 31 4.96 -4.01 -15.62
N THR A 32 6.17 -3.57 -15.86
CA THR A 32 6.52 -2.13 -15.91
C THR A 32 5.56 -1.35 -16.83
N ALA A 33 4.81 -2.06 -17.66
CA ALA A 33 3.81 -1.50 -18.55
C ALA A 33 2.50 -1.08 -17.85
N VAL A 34 2.13 -1.65 -16.69
CA VAL A 34 0.89 -1.22 -15.99
C VAL A 34 1.12 0.06 -15.19
N GLY A 35 2.31 0.27 -14.65
CA GLY A 35 2.72 1.56 -14.08
C GLY A 35 3.16 2.58 -15.15
N ALA A 36 3.58 2.11 -16.33
CA ALA A 36 4.05 2.94 -17.43
C ALA A 36 2.98 3.16 -18.53
N ALA A 37 1.91 2.38 -18.56
CA ALA A 37 0.82 2.56 -19.54
C ALA A 37 -0.09 3.76 -19.21
N VAL A 38 0.02 4.33 -18.00
CA VAL A 38 -0.56 5.63 -17.63
C VAL A 38 0.50 6.74 -17.73
N GLY A 39 1.62 6.50 -18.40
CA GLY A 39 2.70 7.46 -18.66
C GLY A 39 2.40 8.56 -19.68
N THR A 40 1.14 8.77 -20.02
CA THR A 40 0.66 10.02 -20.55
C THR A 40 0.34 10.93 -19.38
N ALA A 41 0.96 12.10 -19.32
CA ALA A 41 0.62 13.13 -18.36
C ALA A 41 -0.91 13.26 -18.30
N VAL A 42 -1.51 12.77 -17.21
CA VAL A 42 -2.96 12.87 -17.02
C VAL A 42 -3.29 14.36 -16.98
N GLY A 43 -4.18 14.80 -17.85
CA GLY A 43 -4.52 16.21 -17.95
C GLY A 43 -5.03 16.76 -16.60
N ALA A 44 -4.80 18.04 -16.35
CA ALA A 44 -5.18 18.67 -15.07
C ALA A 44 -6.68 18.48 -14.74
N GLY A 45 -7.56 18.46 -15.75
CA GLY A 45 -8.99 18.19 -15.61
C GLY A 45 -9.27 16.77 -15.08
N THR A 46 -8.64 15.76 -15.67
CA THR A 46 -8.75 14.35 -15.25
C THR A 46 -8.26 14.16 -13.81
N GLY A 47 -7.09 14.76 -13.48
CA GLY A 47 -6.53 14.72 -12.13
C GLY A 47 -7.47 15.34 -11.09
N ALA A 48 -8.14 16.43 -11.42
CA ALA A 48 -9.11 17.08 -10.52
C ALA A 48 -10.38 16.21 -10.28
N ILE A 49 -10.88 15.53 -11.32
CA ILE A 49 -12.03 14.63 -11.21
C ILE A 49 -11.68 13.44 -10.30
N ILE A 50 -10.53 12.80 -10.55
CA ILE A 50 -10.03 11.68 -9.74
C ILE A 50 -9.76 12.13 -8.31
N GLY A 51 -9.11 13.29 -8.11
CA GLY A 51 -8.84 13.84 -6.79
C GLY A 51 -10.11 14.03 -5.97
N LYS A 52 -11.15 14.64 -6.54
CA LYS A 52 -12.45 14.80 -5.87
C LYS A 52 -13.08 13.46 -5.49
N HIS A 53 -12.97 12.43 -6.33
CA HIS A 53 -13.46 11.09 -6.01
C HIS A 53 -12.66 10.50 -4.85
N MET A 54 -11.32 10.59 -4.89
CA MET A 54 -10.45 10.07 -3.84
C MET A 54 -10.59 10.80 -2.50
N ASP A 55 -10.94 12.09 -2.50
CA ASP A 55 -11.29 12.83 -1.27
C ASP A 55 -12.53 12.24 -0.59
N LYS A 56 -13.54 11.83 -1.38
CA LYS A 56 -14.71 11.12 -0.85
C LYS A 56 -14.32 9.74 -0.31
N VAL A 57 -13.53 8.97 -1.06
CA VAL A 57 -13.03 7.66 -0.62
C VAL A 57 -12.25 7.79 0.69
N LYS A 58 -11.42 8.83 0.82
CA LYS A 58 -10.68 9.11 2.05
C LYS A 58 -11.61 9.37 3.22
N ALA A 59 -12.62 10.24 3.04
CA ALA A 59 -13.59 10.55 4.09
C ALA A 59 -14.36 9.29 4.56
N GLU A 60 -14.71 8.39 3.64
CA GLU A 60 -15.31 7.09 3.97
C GLU A 60 -14.30 6.16 4.69
N ALA A 61 -13.04 6.19 4.27
CA ALA A 61 -11.97 5.37 4.86
C ALA A 61 -11.66 5.76 6.33
N GLU A 62 -11.81 7.04 6.69
CA GLU A 62 -11.60 7.54 8.06
C GLU A 62 -12.56 6.92 9.08
N ALA A 63 -13.66 6.32 8.64
CA ALA A 63 -14.57 5.56 9.49
C ALA A 63 -14.06 4.12 9.81
N VAL A 64 -13.03 3.63 9.12
CA VAL A 64 -12.46 2.29 9.34
C VAL A 64 -11.66 2.29 10.65
N LYS A 65 -12.12 1.51 11.62
CA LYS A 65 -11.46 1.39 12.93
C LYS A 65 -10.05 0.84 12.81
N ASN A 66 -9.15 1.34 13.65
CA ASN A 66 -7.76 0.88 13.76
C ASN A 66 -6.96 1.03 12.44
N ALA A 67 -7.42 1.83 11.51
CA ALA A 67 -6.67 2.23 10.33
C ALA A 67 -6.21 3.68 10.47
N GLN A 68 -4.96 3.95 10.10
CA GLN A 68 -4.50 5.31 9.83
C GLN A 68 -4.73 5.58 8.35
N VAL A 69 -5.40 6.68 8.02
CA VAL A 69 -5.80 7.01 6.65
C VAL A 69 -5.05 8.23 6.15
N GLU A 70 -4.42 8.10 5.00
CA GLU A 70 -3.65 9.17 4.37
C GLU A 70 -3.99 9.27 2.88
N SER A 71 -4.02 10.52 2.37
CA SER A 71 -3.93 10.75 0.93
C SER A 71 -2.47 10.63 0.50
N VAL A 72 -2.23 9.88 -0.56
CA VAL A 72 -0.92 9.73 -1.18
C VAL A 72 -1.06 10.02 -2.67
N THR A 73 0.05 10.35 -3.33
CA THR A 73 0.07 10.62 -4.77
C THR A 73 0.90 9.55 -5.46
N ASP A 74 0.40 8.98 -6.54
CA ASP A 74 1.14 8.02 -7.34
C ASP A 74 2.21 8.69 -8.25
N ALA A 75 2.99 7.88 -8.96
CA ALA A 75 4.03 8.38 -9.86
C ALA A 75 3.48 9.18 -11.06
N ASN A 76 2.19 9.07 -11.35
CA ASN A 76 1.50 9.80 -12.41
C ASN A 76 0.84 11.10 -11.90
N GLY A 77 1.01 11.42 -10.61
CA GLY A 77 0.41 12.58 -9.97
C GLY A 77 -1.06 12.40 -9.59
N LEU A 78 -1.59 11.16 -9.67
CA LEU A 78 -2.96 10.86 -9.27
C LEU A 78 -3.05 10.60 -7.76
N GLN A 79 -4.11 11.14 -7.16
CA GLN A 79 -4.40 10.92 -5.75
C GLN A 79 -4.88 9.49 -5.52
N ALA A 80 -4.40 8.90 -4.42
CA ALA A 80 -4.81 7.59 -3.91
C ALA A 80 -5.03 7.68 -2.40
N VAL A 81 -5.69 6.69 -1.83
CA VAL A 81 -5.94 6.59 -0.39
C VAL A 81 -5.19 5.38 0.16
N LYS A 82 -4.42 5.60 1.23
CA LYS A 82 -3.68 4.56 1.95
C LYS A 82 -4.30 4.36 3.33
N LEU A 83 -4.67 3.12 3.63
CA LEU A 83 -5.05 2.68 4.97
C LEU A 83 -3.91 1.86 5.56
N THR A 84 -3.36 2.27 6.69
CA THR A 84 -2.31 1.56 7.40
C THR A 84 -2.87 0.91 8.66
N PHE A 85 -2.67 -0.40 8.77
CA PHE A 85 -3.02 -1.20 9.93
C PHE A 85 -1.75 -1.68 10.64
N ASP A 86 -1.67 -1.47 11.95
CA ASP A 86 -0.62 -2.07 12.77
C ASP A 86 -0.74 -3.60 12.76
N SER A 87 0.38 -4.28 12.47
CA SER A 87 0.40 -5.76 12.50
C SER A 87 0.11 -6.34 13.87
N GLY A 88 0.42 -5.64 14.96
CA GLY A 88 0.10 -6.08 16.32
C GLY A 88 -1.41 -6.12 16.58
N ILE A 89 -2.18 -5.25 15.91
CA ILE A 89 -3.64 -5.28 15.93
C ILE A 89 -4.18 -6.45 15.10
N LEU A 90 -3.54 -6.75 13.96
CA LEU A 90 -4.03 -7.76 13.02
C LEU A 90 -3.64 -9.18 13.39
N PHE A 91 -2.43 -9.38 13.92
CA PHE A 91 -1.81 -10.70 14.10
C PHE A 91 -1.14 -10.85 15.44
N ALA A 92 -1.04 -12.07 15.94
CA ALA A 92 -0.10 -12.39 17.04
C ALA A 92 1.37 -12.30 16.54
N THR A 93 2.30 -12.13 17.48
CA THR A 93 3.74 -12.04 17.18
C THR A 93 4.21 -13.26 16.38
N GLY A 94 4.93 -13.03 15.31
CA GLY A 94 5.47 -14.09 14.44
C GLY A 94 4.40 -14.89 13.66
N SER A 95 3.14 -14.47 13.70
CA SER A 95 2.01 -15.14 13.04
C SER A 95 1.43 -14.32 11.89
N ALA A 96 0.81 -15.00 10.94
CA ALA A 96 -0.04 -14.44 9.90
C ALA A 96 -1.52 -14.83 10.08
N ASN A 97 -1.88 -15.43 11.21
CA ASN A 97 -3.28 -15.73 11.53
C ASN A 97 -3.96 -14.48 12.07
N LEU A 98 -5.05 -14.05 11.40
CA LEU A 98 -5.85 -12.92 11.84
C LEU A 98 -6.51 -13.19 13.19
N ASN A 99 -6.36 -12.26 14.12
CA ASN A 99 -7.02 -12.35 15.42
C ASN A 99 -8.48 -11.86 15.36
N ALA A 100 -9.25 -12.04 16.44
CA ALA A 100 -10.67 -11.68 16.45
C ALA A 100 -10.90 -10.16 16.34
N SER A 101 -10.00 -9.34 16.88
CA SER A 101 -10.11 -7.87 16.84
C SER A 101 -9.87 -7.31 15.44
N SER A 102 -8.98 -7.94 14.66
CA SER A 102 -8.71 -7.55 13.28
C SER A 102 -9.91 -7.73 12.34
N LYS A 103 -10.73 -8.74 12.61
CA LYS A 103 -11.89 -9.06 11.78
C LYS A 103 -12.90 -7.91 11.69
N SER A 104 -13.10 -7.17 12.80
CA SER A 104 -13.98 -6.00 12.79
C SER A 104 -13.45 -4.87 11.90
N ALA A 105 -12.17 -4.53 12.02
CA ALA A 105 -11.52 -3.50 11.20
C ALA A 105 -11.52 -3.88 9.71
N LEU A 106 -11.15 -5.11 9.41
CA LEU A 106 -11.11 -5.61 8.03
C LEU A 106 -12.51 -5.77 7.42
N SER A 107 -13.56 -6.03 8.23
CA SER A 107 -14.95 -6.04 7.74
C SER A 107 -15.41 -4.64 7.31
N GLN A 108 -15.02 -3.60 8.06
CA GLN A 108 -15.28 -2.21 7.65
C GLN A 108 -14.48 -1.84 6.40
N CYS A 109 -13.22 -2.25 6.33
CA CYS A 109 -12.39 -2.08 5.12
C CYS A 109 -13.03 -2.79 3.92
N ALA A 110 -13.51 -4.04 4.06
CA ALA A 110 -14.20 -4.74 2.98
C ALA A 110 -15.47 -4.01 2.51
N THR A 111 -16.22 -3.40 3.42
CA THR A 111 -17.39 -2.58 3.07
C THR A 111 -16.98 -1.35 2.27
N LEU A 112 -15.93 -0.64 2.72
CA LEU A 112 -15.36 0.51 1.99
C LEU A 112 -14.95 0.10 0.56
N LEU A 113 -14.22 -1.01 0.40
CA LEU A 113 -13.75 -1.49 -0.90
C LEU A 113 -14.92 -1.84 -1.83
N LYS A 114 -15.95 -2.50 -1.31
CA LYS A 114 -17.15 -2.86 -2.10
C LYS A 114 -17.97 -1.63 -2.51
N ASN A 115 -18.03 -0.61 -1.67
CA ASN A 115 -18.72 0.64 -2.00
C ASN A 115 -17.97 1.47 -3.06
N ASN A 116 -16.66 1.24 -3.21
CA ASN A 116 -15.78 1.90 -4.17
C ASN A 116 -15.14 0.86 -5.11
N ALA A 117 -15.99 0.04 -5.75
CA ALA A 117 -15.55 -1.06 -6.60
C ALA A 117 -14.88 -0.61 -7.91
N ASP A 118 -14.98 0.66 -8.25
CA ASP A 118 -14.30 1.34 -9.35
C ASP A 118 -12.83 1.70 -9.05
N CYS A 119 -12.41 1.60 -7.78
CA CYS A 119 -11.02 1.71 -7.38
C CYS A 119 -10.30 0.36 -7.50
N ASP A 120 -9.07 0.37 -7.99
CA ASP A 120 -8.14 -0.74 -7.86
C ASP A 120 -7.51 -0.76 -6.46
N VAL A 121 -7.12 -1.94 -5.98
CA VAL A 121 -6.60 -2.15 -4.62
C VAL A 121 -5.25 -2.86 -4.65
N ALA A 122 -4.32 -2.43 -3.80
CA ALA A 122 -3.08 -3.14 -3.51
C ALA A 122 -2.95 -3.37 -2.00
N VAL A 123 -2.55 -4.57 -1.60
CA VAL A 123 -2.30 -4.95 -0.21
C VAL A 123 -0.82 -5.23 -0.03
N GLN A 124 -0.18 -4.55 0.93
CA GLN A 124 1.26 -4.61 1.15
C GLN A 124 1.56 -4.92 2.62
N GLY A 125 2.41 -5.93 2.86
CA GLY A 125 2.85 -6.32 4.20
C GLY A 125 4.29 -5.93 4.47
N TYR A 126 4.58 -5.52 5.71
CA TYR A 126 5.91 -5.12 6.15
C TYR A 126 6.23 -5.71 7.52
N THR A 127 7.52 -5.84 7.81
CA THR A 127 8.05 -6.20 9.14
C THR A 127 9.01 -5.12 9.63
N ASP A 128 9.43 -5.23 10.87
CA ASP A 128 10.65 -4.59 11.33
C ASP A 128 11.89 -5.40 10.88
N ASN A 129 13.08 -4.94 11.25
CA ASN A 129 14.35 -5.59 10.96
C ASN A 129 14.81 -6.57 12.06
N ALA A 130 13.94 -6.96 12.97
CA ALA A 130 14.29 -7.88 14.05
C ALA A 130 14.74 -9.23 13.50
N GLY A 131 15.85 -9.72 14.03
CA GLY A 131 16.36 -11.04 13.70
C GLY A 131 15.52 -12.16 14.30
N TRP A 132 15.50 -13.29 13.64
CA TRP A 132 14.85 -14.50 14.16
C TRP A 132 15.83 -15.32 15.00
N LYS A 133 15.33 -15.88 16.09
CA LYS A 133 16.13 -16.75 16.95
C LYS A 133 16.77 -17.90 16.14
N ASN A 134 18.03 -18.17 16.40
CA ASN A 134 18.81 -19.20 15.71
C ASN A 134 18.88 -19.04 14.17
N SER A 135 18.90 -17.82 13.69
CA SER A 135 18.99 -17.50 12.25
C SER A 135 20.12 -16.52 11.99
N THR A 136 20.77 -16.66 10.84
CA THR A 136 21.69 -15.63 10.35
C THR A 136 20.90 -14.38 9.93
N ARG A 137 21.61 -13.31 9.59
CA ARG A 137 20.98 -12.07 9.08
C ARG A 137 20.20 -12.33 7.79
N GLU A 138 20.79 -13.06 6.86
CA GLU A 138 20.21 -13.41 5.56
C GLU A 138 18.97 -14.29 5.73
N GLN A 139 19.04 -15.27 6.63
CA GLN A 139 17.88 -16.10 6.97
C GLN A 139 16.75 -15.29 7.62
N SER A 140 17.10 -14.31 8.45
CA SER A 140 16.12 -13.42 9.08
C SER A 140 15.42 -12.52 8.06
N ILE A 141 16.17 -11.95 7.12
CA ILE A 141 15.62 -11.17 6.00
C ILE A 141 14.60 -12.02 5.21
N GLN A 142 14.96 -13.25 4.87
CA GLN A 142 14.09 -14.15 4.08
C GLN A 142 12.84 -14.55 4.88
N LYS A 143 12.96 -14.78 6.19
CA LYS A 143 11.82 -15.07 7.07
C LYS A 143 10.89 -13.86 7.21
N ASN A 144 11.44 -12.66 7.33
CA ASN A 144 10.67 -11.41 7.38
C ASN A 144 9.93 -11.17 6.06
N LEU A 145 10.57 -11.41 4.91
CA LEU A 145 9.94 -11.34 3.60
C LEU A 145 8.76 -12.32 3.51
N ASN A 146 8.98 -13.59 3.89
CA ASN A 146 7.94 -14.61 3.86
C ASN A 146 6.78 -14.28 4.83
N LEU A 147 7.07 -13.80 6.05
CA LEU A 147 6.05 -13.41 7.02
C LEU A 147 5.20 -12.25 6.52
N SER A 148 5.82 -11.23 5.94
CA SER A 148 5.11 -10.07 5.39
C SER A 148 4.21 -10.47 4.22
N GLN A 149 4.68 -11.38 3.34
CA GLN A 149 3.87 -11.94 2.24
C GLN A 149 2.66 -12.73 2.77
N GLN A 150 2.87 -13.59 3.77
CA GLN A 150 1.79 -14.36 4.38
C GLN A 150 0.74 -13.45 5.04
N ARG A 151 1.16 -12.36 5.68
CA ARG A 151 0.26 -11.37 6.30
C ARG A 151 -0.56 -10.62 5.27
N ALA A 152 0.06 -10.11 4.21
CA ALA A 152 -0.64 -9.48 3.11
C ALA A 152 -1.67 -10.44 2.49
N GLN A 153 -1.28 -11.70 2.27
CA GLN A 153 -2.17 -12.71 1.71
C GLN A 153 -3.33 -13.05 2.65
N ALA A 154 -3.10 -13.12 3.97
CA ALA A 154 -4.15 -13.37 4.94
C ALA A 154 -5.20 -12.24 4.95
N VAL A 155 -4.77 -10.98 4.85
CA VAL A 155 -5.67 -9.83 4.71
C VAL A 155 -6.46 -9.92 3.40
N THR A 156 -5.79 -10.14 2.27
CA THR A 156 -6.44 -10.31 0.95
C THR A 156 -7.48 -11.40 0.97
N ASN A 157 -7.13 -12.59 1.46
CA ASN A 157 -8.04 -13.73 1.52
C ASN A 157 -9.27 -13.42 2.38
N TYR A 158 -9.07 -12.71 3.49
CA TYR A 158 -10.19 -12.33 4.37
C TYR A 158 -11.09 -11.29 3.71
N LEU A 159 -10.54 -10.26 3.06
CA LEU A 159 -11.32 -9.26 2.30
C LEU A 159 -12.15 -9.94 1.19
N GLN A 160 -11.55 -10.89 0.46
CA GLN A 160 -12.26 -11.65 -0.58
C GLN A 160 -13.35 -12.54 0.02
N SER A 161 -13.13 -13.16 1.18
CA SER A 161 -14.17 -13.95 1.88
C SER A 161 -15.37 -13.12 2.31
N LEU A 162 -15.20 -11.79 2.43
CA LEU A 162 -16.25 -10.81 2.71
C LEU A 162 -16.88 -10.20 1.44
N GLY A 163 -16.55 -10.75 0.28
CA GLY A 163 -17.14 -10.37 -1.00
C GLY A 163 -16.44 -9.25 -1.75
N VAL A 164 -15.22 -8.86 -1.36
CA VAL A 164 -14.38 -7.98 -2.19
C VAL A 164 -13.96 -8.75 -3.44
N SER A 165 -14.15 -8.17 -4.62
CA SER A 165 -13.83 -8.83 -5.89
C SER A 165 -12.34 -9.10 -6.04
N SER A 166 -11.98 -10.30 -6.51
CA SER A 166 -10.60 -10.64 -6.83
C SER A 166 -10.06 -9.77 -7.97
N SER A 167 -10.91 -9.29 -8.86
CA SER A 167 -10.51 -8.38 -9.94
C SER A 167 -10.19 -6.97 -9.45
N GLN A 168 -10.73 -6.55 -8.31
CA GLN A 168 -10.43 -5.28 -7.68
C GLN A 168 -9.05 -5.29 -6.99
N ILE A 169 -8.64 -6.43 -6.40
CA ILE A 169 -7.35 -6.56 -5.73
C ILE A 169 -6.27 -6.91 -6.76
N ARG A 170 -5.56 -5.89 -7.23
CA ARG A 170 -4.57 -6.00 -8.30
C ARG A 170 -3.22 -6.52 -7.83
N SER A 171 -2.93 -6.38 -6.55
CA SER A 171 -1.63 -6.74 -5.99
C SER A 171 -1.73 -7.13 -4.53
N THR A 172 -0.96 -8.15 -4.14
CA THR A 172 -0.78 -8.60 -2.75
C THR A 172 0.68 -8.99 -2.56
N MET A 173 1.45 -8.16 -1.83
CA MET A 173 2.90 -8.33 -1.72
C MET A 173 3.42 -8.13 -0.31
N GLY A 174 4.45 -8.91 0.04
CA GLY A 174 5.27 -8.70 1.22
C GLY A 174 6.61 -8.07 0.85
N TYR A 175 7.04 -7.10 1.62
CA TYR A 175 8.30 -6.39 1.43
C TYR A 175 9.31 -6.67 2.56
N GLY A 176 8.93 -7.52 3.53
CA GLY A 176 9.80 -7.78 4.67
C GLY A 176 10.12 -6.50 5.42
N GLU A 177 11.39 -6.28 5.68
CA GLU A 177 11.92 -5.11 6.39
C GLU A 177 12.26 -3.92 5.48
N ASP A 178 12.00 -4.04 4.19
CA ASP A 178 12.22 -2.95 3.24
C ASP A 178 11.23 -1.81 3.47
N ASN A 179 11.64 -0.58 3.10
CA ASN A 179 10.84 0.64 3.22
C ASN A 179 10.34 0.92 4.66
N PRO A 180 11.24 0.99 5.65
CA PRO A 180 10.86 1.37 7.01
C PRO A 180 10.28 2.79 7.04
N VAL A 181 9.21 2.99 7.81
CA VAL A 181 8.57 4.31 8.03
C VAL A 181 9.05 4.99 9.30
N ALA A 182 9.76 4.25 10.15
CA ALA A 182 10.32 4.73 11.41
C ALA A 182 11.67 4.06 11.70
N ASP A 183 12.40 4.60 12.70
CA ASP A 183 13.70 4.08 13.10
C ASP A 183 13.58 2.70 13.77
N ASN A 184 14.16 1.69 13.13
CA ASN A 184 14.20 0.31 13.62
C ASN A 184 15.07 0.13 14.89
N SER A 185 15.87 1.11 15.29
CA SER A 185 16.66 1.04 16.52
C SER A 185 15.78 1.14 17.78
N THR A 186 14.62 1.77 17.67
CA THR A 186 13.67 1.95 18.78
C THR A 186 12.54 0.92 18.76
N ALA A 187 11.99 0.57 19.93
CA ALA A 187 10.85 -0.33 20.01
C ALA A 187 9.61 0.26 19.32
N ALA A 188 9.35 1.55 19.54
CA ALA A 188 8.22 2.27 18.92
C ALA A 188 8.34 2.33 17.40
N GLY A 189 9.57 2.58 16.88
CA GLY A 189 9.78 2.58 15.43
C GLY A 189 9.61 1.20 14.80
N ARG A 190 10.07 0.14 15.45
CA ARG A 190 9.82 -1.23 15.00
C ARG A 190 8.33 -1.56 14.98
N GLU A 191 7.56 -1.07 15.95
CA GLU A 191 6.11 -1.25 15.97
C GLU A 191 5.45 -0.61 14.75
N GLN A 192 5.82 0.62 14.40
CA GLN A 192 5.32 1.32 13.20
C GLN A 192 5.74 0.61 11.90
N ASN A 193 6.92 0.01 11.85
CA ASN A 193 7.40 -0.72 10.69
C ASN A 193 6.64 -2.04 10.47
N ARG A 194 6.17 -2.69 11.54
CA ARG A 194 5.30 -3.88 11.46
C ARG A 194 3.87 -3.48 11.10
N ARG A 195 3.54 -3.41 9.82
CA ARG A 195 2.28 -2.91 9.32
C ARG A 195 1.77 -3.66 8.09
N VAL A 196 0.50 -3.51 7.81
CA VAL A 196 -0.11 -3.84 6.52
C VAL A 196 -0.75 -2.58 5.97
N GLU A 197 -0.48 -2.27 4.72
CA GLU A 197 -1.03 -1.12 4.01
C GLU A 197 -1.99 -1.62 2.94
N VAL A 198 -3.18 -0.99 2.87
CA VAL A 198 -4.16 -1.19 1.82
C VAL A 198 -4.28 0.11 1.04
N TYR A 199 -3.96 0.07 -0.23
CA TYR A 199 -4.05 1.21 -1.13
C TYR A 199 -5.29 1.10 -1.99
N MET A 200 -6.02 2.19 -2.12
CA MET A 200 -7.11 2.39 -3.07
C MET A 200 -6.68 3.47 -4.06
N TYR A 201 -6.71 3.17 -5.33
CA TYR A 201 -6.26 4.07 -6.39
C TYR A 201 -7.15 3.96 -7.63
N ALA A 202 -7.07 4.94 -8.54
CA ALA A 202 -7.90 4.97 -9.72
C ALA A 202 -7.64 3.76 -10.61
N SER A 203 -8.70 3.03 -10.97
CA SER A 203 -8.63 1.99 -11.97
C SER A 203 -8.46 2.60 -13.37
N GLN A 204 -7.99 1.79 -14.32
CA GLN A 204 -7.89 2.21 -15.71
C GLN A 204 -9.24 2.71 -16.28
N ALA A 205 -10.34 2.05 -15.89
CA ALA A 205 -11.67 2.46 -16.30
C ALA A 205 -12.06 3.84 -15.74
N MET A 206 -11.74 4.10 -14.46
CA MET A 206 -11.96 5.40 -13.82
C MET A 206 -11.16 6.51 -14.53
N ILE A 207 -9.90 6.25 -14.87
CA ILE A 207 -9.05 7.21 -15.57
C ILE A 207 -9.64 7.55 -16.94
N GLN A 208 -10.03 6.55 -17.74
CA GLN A 208 -10.64 6.73 -19.04
C GLN A 208 -11.97 7.51 -18.96
N ALA A 209 -12.81 7.21 -17.97
CA ALA A 209 -14.06 7.94 -17.76
C ALA A 209 -13.80 9.41 -17.38
N ALA A 210 -12.81 9.69 -16.54
CA ALA A 210 -12.43 11.03 -16.17
C ALA A 210 -11.83 11.83 -17.34
N GLU A 211 -11.05 11.18 -18.21
CA GLU A 211 -10.52 11.79 -19.43
C GLU A 211 -11.64 12.22 -20.40
N GLN A 212 -12.67 11.39 -20.55
CA GLN A 212 -13.84 11.70 -21.39
C GLN A 212 -14.67 12.86 -20.81
N GLN A 213 -14.71 13.05 -19.51
CA GLN A 213 -15.42 14.15 -18.85
C GLN A 213 -14.62 15.46 -18.87
N ALA A 214 -13.30 15.38 -18.96
CA ALA A 214 -12.41 16.54 -18.94
C ALA A 214 -12.23 17.19 -20.33
N ASN A 215 -12.63 16.51 -21.40
CA ASN A 215 -12.63 16.99 -22.81
C ASN A 215 -14.01 17.51 -23.20
#